data_4fe09fd45a2baeff2b6ce6e2ff0ca670
#
_entry.id   4fe09fd45a2baeff2b6ce6e2ff0ca670
#
_cell.length_a   1.000
_cell.length_b   1.000
_cell.length_c   1.000
_cell.angle_alpha   90.00
_cell.angle_beta   90.00
_cell.angle_gamma   90.00
#
_symmetry.space_group_name_H-M   'P 1'
#
loop_
_entity.id
_entity.type
_entity.pdbx_description
1 polymer ?
#
loop_
_entity_poly.entity_id
_entity_poly.type
_entity_poly.pdbx_seq_one_letter_code
_entity_poly.pdbx_strand_id
1 'polypeptide(L)'
;GTASSNLVLGYGPFEGWQTHDLAWGTPYAKDLTISFWVKSSVPGIYSIQLINYGTGNAQAFREYHVKHANAWQWCSVTFKGCNSLGTNDLYESRSMVVNWSLGAGPDDRIDESVQDWATTGGNWRGTNDSVEWGAVTGATFQITGVQMETGPVATEFAYRSYPEEVALCQRYFCKSYAISTGPGTNTNAGLRIGRNFDPNGARSDVP
;
A
#
# COMPACT_ATOMS: atom_id res chain seq x y z
N GLY A 1 -15.21 23.31 15.89
CA GLY A 1 -14.99 22.15 15.04
C GLY A 1 -13.50 21.94 14.88
N THR A 2 -12.97 20.88 15.48
CA THR A 2 -11.60 20.44 15.22
C THR A 2 -11.56 19.96 13.77
N ALA A 3 -10.68 20.54 12.97
CA ALA A 3 -10.41 20.06 11.63
C ALA A 3 -10.02 18.58 11.74
N SER A 4 -10.82 17.70 11.13
CA SER A 4 -10.55 16.29 11.08
C SER A 4 -9.36 16.07 10.15
N SER A 5 -8.21 15.75 10.71
CA SER A 5 -7.04 15.38 9.92
C SER A 5 -7.16 13.91 9.55
N ASN A 6 -7.41 13.64 8.28
CA ASN A 6 -7.30 12.29 7.75
C ASN A 6 -5.83 11.88 7.72
N LEU A 7 -5.50 10.80 8.39
CA LEU A 7 -4.16 10.24 8.41
C LEU A 7 -4.19 8.80 7.89
N VAL A 8 -3.55 8.57 6.78
CA VAL A 8 -3.43 7.24 6.19
C VAL A 8 -1.98 6.91 5.88
N LEU A 9 -1.61 5.65 6.06
CA LEU A 9 -0.36 5.09 5.56
C LEU A 9 -0.66 4.32 4.27
N GLY A 10 -0.29 4.89 3.12
CA GLY A 10 -0.51 4.28 1.82
C GLY A 10 0.59 3.31 1.42
N TYR A 11 0.21 2.20 0.81
CA TYR A 11 1.10 1.23 0.18
C TYR A 11 0.67 1.00 -1.29
N GLY A 12 1.55 1.24 -2.21
CA GLY A 12 1.29 1.26 -3.64
C GLY A 12 1.68 2.60 -4.26
N PRO A 13 1.25 2.92 -5.48
CA PRO A 13 0.25 2.18 -6.27
C PRO A 13 0.77 0.85 -6.83
N PHE A 14 -0.13 -0.13 -6.93
CA PHE A 14 0.10 -1.35 -7.68
C PHE A 14 -0.28 -1.12 -9.13
N GLU A 15 0.54 -1.63 -10.04
CA GLU A 15 0.29 -1.58 -11.48
C GLU A 15 -0.71 -2.69 -11.89
N GLY A 16 -1.42 -2.50 -13.00
CA GLY A 16 -2.43 -3.44 -13.47
C GLY A 16 -1.91 -4.87 -13.66
N TRP A 17 -0.72 -5.02 -14.21
CA TRP A 17 -0.10 -6.33 -14.42
C TRP A 17 0.23 -7.09 -13.12
N GLN A 18 0.39 -6.39 -11.98
CA GLN A 18 0.61 -7.01 -10.66
C GLN A 18 -0.69 -7.55 -10.04
N THR A 19 -1.84 -7.11 -10.54
CA THR A 19 -3.15 -7.41 -9.95
C THR A 19 -4.08 -8.17 -10.90
N HIS A 20 -3.63 -8.45 -12.13
CA HIS A 20 -4.49 -9.05 -13.16
C HIS A 20 -4.97 -10.47 -12.81
N ASP A 21 -4.19 -11.23 -12.05
CA ASP A 21 -4.54 -12.59 -11.60
C ASP A 21 -5.68 -12.63 -10.57
N LEU A 22 -6.02 -11.47 -9.97
CA LEU A 22 -7.22 -11.30 -9.14
C LEU A 22 -8.51 -11.42 -9.97
N ALA A 23 -8.44 -11.23 -11.29
CA ALA A 23 -9.56 -11.29 -12.24
C ALA A 23 -10.75 -10.42 -11.83
N TRP A 24 -10.50 -9.28 -11.14
CA TRP A 24 -11.55 -8.36 -10.71
C TRP A 24 -12.25 -7.72 -11.91
N GLY A 25 -13.54 -7.41 -11.76
CA GLY A 25 -14.41 -6.97 -12.85
C GLY A 25 -14.94 -8.15 -13.70
N THR A 26 -14.71 -9.40 -13.28
CA THR A 26 -15.21 -10.60 -13.95
C THR A 26 -15.93 -11.52 -12.96
N PRO A 27 -16.73 -12.48 -13.46
CA PRO A 27 -17.34 -13.50 -12.60
C PRO A 27 -16.35 -14.41 -11.87
N TYR A 28 -15.07 -14.36 -12.25
CA TYR A 28 -13.99 -15.17 -11.68
C TYR A 28 -13.15 -14.39 -10.67
N ALA A 29 -13.64 -13.24 -10.22
CA ALA A 29 -12.94 -12.38 -9.27
C ALA A 29 -12.57 -13.15 -8.00
N LYS A 30 -11.29 -13.10 -7.65
CA LYS A 30 -10.73 -13.82 -6.50
C LYS A 30 -10.62 -12.89 -5.29
N ASP A 31 -10.73 -13.48 -4.11
CA ASP A 31 -10.47 -12.80 -2.85
C ASP A 31 -9.01 -12.37 -2.77
N LEU A 32 -8.74 -11.29 -2.04
CA LEU A 32 -7.41 -10.80 -1.72
C LEU A 32 -7.23 -10.78 -0.21
N THR A 33 -6.23 -11.48 0.31
CA THR A 33 -5.86 -11.45 1.71
C THR A 33 -4.60 -10.61 1.92
N ILE A 34 -4.65 -9.73 2.90
CA ILE A 34 -3.52 -8.90 3.34
C ILE A 34 -3.17 -9.33 4.77
N SER A 35 -1.93 -9.74 5.00
CA SER A 35 -1.41 -10.08 6.31
C SER A 35 -0.19 -9.22 6.66
N PHE A 36 -0.01 -8.94 7.95
CA PHE A 36 1.06 -8.08 8.42
C PHE A 36 1.25 -8.17 9.93
N TRP A 37 2.41 -7.75 10.39
CA TRP A 37 2.66 -7.47 11.79
C TRP A 37 2.49 -5.98 12.07
N VAL A 38 1.80 -5.66 13.14
CA VAL A 38 1.55 -4.28 13.59
C VAL A 38 1.88 -4.11 15.06
N LYS A 39 2.39 -2.93 15.39
CA LYS A 39 2.61 -2.47 16.75
C LYS A 39 2.22 -1.03 16.87
N SER A 40 1.29 -0.71 17.76
CA SER A 40 0.85 0.66 18.04
C SER A 40 0.87 0.93 19.53
N SER A 41 1.12 2.19 19.90
CA SER A 41 0.95 2.65 21.28
C SER A 41 -0.51 2.88 21.66
N VAL A 42 -1.41 2.95 20.67
CA VAL A 42 -2.85 3.17 20.87
C VAL A 42 -3.59 1.88 20.53
N PRO A 43 -4.12 1.14 21.52
CA PRO A 43 -4.98 -0.01 21.26
C PRO A 43 -6.35 0.40 20.68
N GLY A 44 -6.98 -0.51 19.95
CA GLY A 44 -8.32 -0.30 19.42
C GLY A 44 -8.51 -0.88 18.03
N ILE A 45 -9.60 -0.51 17.40
CA ILE A 45 -9.96 -0.92 16.05
C ILE A 45 -9.28 0.04 15.05
N TYR A 46 -8.68 -0.52 14.03
CA TYR A 46 -8.11 0.18 12.89
C TYR A 46 -8.73 -0.37 11.62
N SER A 47 -8.68 0.38 10.54
CA SER A 47 -9.18 -0.09 9.25
C SER A 47 -8.14 -0.05 8.15
N ILE A 48 -8.28 -0.98 7.20
CA ILE A 48 -7.58 -0.98 5.93
C ILE A 48 -8.60 -0.64 4.85
N GLN A 49 -8.26 0.34 4.03
CA GLN A 49 -8.97 0.69 2.82
C GLN A 49 -8.25 0.09 1.62
N LEU A 50 -8.97 -0.57 0.76
CA LEU A 50 -8.51 -1.02 -0.54
C LEU A 50 -9.23 -0.21 -1.62
N ILE A 51 -8.48 0.45 -2.49
CA ILE A 51 -9.02 1.24 -3.60
C ILE A 51 -8.65 0.55 -4.90
N ASN A 52 -9.66 0.18 -5.69
CA ASN A 52 -9.52 -0.27 -7.06
C ASN A 52 -9.76 0.91 -8.00
N TYR A 53 -8.74 1.32 -8.73
CA TYR A 53 -8.77 2.44 -9.67
C TYR A 53 -9.26 2.05 -11.08
N GLY A 54 -9.75 0.85 -11.27
CA GLY A 54 -10.50 0.48 -12.46
C GLY A 54 -11.76 1.34 -12.63
N THR A 55 -12.64 0.93 -13.48
CA THR A 55 -13.88 1.69 -13.77
C THR A 55 -14.67 1.95 -12.49
N GLY A 56 -14.78 3.21 -12.07
CA GLY A 56 -15.62 3.63 -10.94
C GLY A 56 -14.90 3.87 -9.61
N ASN A 57 -13.59 3.68 -9.50
CA ASN A 57 -12.83 3.90 -8.25
C ASN A 57 -13.48 3.22 -7.04
N ALA A 58 -13.72 1.92 -7.15
CA ALA A 58 -14.36 1.15 -6.09
C ALA A 58 -13.49 1.07 -4.84
N GLN A 59 -14.10 1.18 -3.68
CA GLN A 59 -13.44 1.11 -2.37
C GLN A 59 -14.05 0.00 -1.53
N ALA A 60 -13.21 -0.65 -0.75
CA ALA A 60 -13.63 -1.63 0.26
C ALA A 60 -12.83 -1.42 1.55
N PHE A 61 -13.44 -1.75 2.69
CA PHE A 61 -12.82 -1.59 4.00
C PHE A 61 -12.82 -2.91 4.76
N ARG A 62 -11.79 -3.11 5.59
CA ARG A 62 -11.73 -4.19 6.58
C ARG A 62 -11.11 -3.66 7.85
N GLU A 63 -11.66 -4.09 8.98
CA GLU A 63 -11.16 -3.75 10.30
C GLU A 63 -10.20 -4.81 10.82
N TYR A 64 -9.26 -4.37 11.65
CA TYR A 64 -8.40 -5.22 12.46
C TYR A 64 -8.22 -4.61 13.84
N HIS A 65 -7.93 -5.44 14.83
CA HIS A 65 -7.88 -5.00 16.21
C HIS A 65 -6.46 -5.09 16.80
N VAL A 66 -5.91 -3.94 17.17
CA VAL A 66 -4.70 -3.86 17.99
C VAL A 66 -5.10 -4.01 19.44
N LYS A 67 -4.88 -5.19 20.02
CA LYS A 67 -5.35 -5.53 21.38
C LYS A 67 -4.45 -5.00 22.49
N HIS A 68 -3.15 -4.93 22.24
CA HIS A 68 -2.15 -4.58 23.24
C HIS A 68 -1.26 -3.44 22.77
N ALA A 69 -1.15 -2.38 23.58
CA ALA A 69 -0.25 -1.28 23.31
C ALA A 69 1.20 -1.74 23.29
N ASN A 70 1.98 -1.20 22.35
CA ASN A 70 3.43 -1.43 22.24
C ASN A 70 3.87 -2.89 22.07
N ALA A 71 2.98 -3.79 21.70
CA ALA A 71 3.28 -5.19 21.41
C ALA A 71 3.08 -5.49 19.93
N TRP A 72 3.96 -6.28 19.34
CA TRP A 72 3.78 -6.81 17.99
C TRP A 72 2.64 -7.82 17.96
N GLN A 73 1.72 -7.63 17.03
CA GLN A 73 0.56 -8.49 16.81
C GLN A 73 0.46 -8.80 15.32
N TRP A 74 0.21 -10.05 15.00
CA TRP A 74 -0.08 -10.45 13.64
C TRP A 74 -1.57 -10.25 13.34
N CYS A 75 -1.85 -9.67 12.20
CA CYS A 75 -3.20 -9.41 11.69
C CYS A 75 -3.32 -9.88 10.25
N SER A 76 -4.53 -10.32 9.88
CA SER A 76 -4.89 -10.56 8.50
C SER A 76 -6.31 -10.11 8.24
N VAL A 77 -6.55 -9.61 7.04
CA VAL A 77 -7.86 -9.20 6.55
C VAL A 77 -8.06 -9.71 5.13
N THR A 78 -9.30 -10.12 4.81
CA THR A 78 -9.63 -10.62 3.47
C THR A 78 -10.70 -9.74 2.83
N PHE A 79 -10.39 -9.26 1.65
CA PHE A 79 -11.33 -8.55 0.78
C PHE A 79 -11.93 -9.53 -0.22
N LYS A 80 -13.25 -9.48 -0.36
CA LYS A 80 -13.95 -10.29 -1.37
C LYS A 80 -13.60 -9.83 -2.76
N GLY A 81 -13.57 -10.76 -3.71
CA GLY A 81 -13.35 -10.44 -5.10
C GLY A 81 -14.36 -9.41 -5.62
N CYS A 82 -13.88 -8.37 -6.30
CA CYS A 82 -14.72 -7.34 -6.90
C CYS A 82 -15.19 -7.80 -8.28
N ASN A 83 -16.36 -8.41 -8.38
CA ASN A 83 -16.86 -9.00 -9.62
C ASN A 83 -17.68 -8.04 -10.50
N SER A 84 -18.26 -6.99 -9.91
CA SER A 84 -19.19 -6.08 -10.59
C SER A 84 -18.67 -4.66 -10.77
N LEU A 85 -17.61 -4.28 -10.09
CA LEU A 85 -17.11 -2.91 -10.05
C LEU A 85 -15.63 -2.85 -10.43
N GLY A 86 -15.39 -2.19 -11.56
CA GLY A 86 -14.05 -1.90 -12.04
C GLY A 86 -13.35 -3.10 -12.68
N THR A 87 -12.69 -2.82 -13.75
CA THR A 87 -11.67 -3.70 -14.32
C THR A 87 -10.31 -3.20 -13.88
N ASN A 88 -9.43 -4.12 -13.50
CA ASN A 88 -8.03 -3.77 -13.36
C ASN A 88 -7.50 -3.33 -14.71
N ASP A 89 -6.81 -2.20 -14.72
CA ASP A 89 -6.04 -1.81 -15.88
C ASP A 89 -4.87 -2.80 -16.06
N LEU A 90 -4.78 -3.42 -17.22
CA LEU A 90 -3.77 -4.43 -17.52
C LEU A 90 -2.39 -3.84 -17.84
N TYR A 91 -2.25 -2.53 -17.78
CA TYR A 91 -1.02 -1.82 -18.13
C TYR A 91 -0.28 -1.32 -16.88
N GLU A 92 0.73 -0.50 -17.11
CA GLU A 92 1.58 0.13 -16.09
C GLU A 92 0.87 1.25 -15.30
N SER A 93 -0.42 1.47 -15.56
CA SER A 93 -1.19 2.46 -14.83
C SER A 93 -1.58 1.97 -13.44
N ARG A 94 -1.92 2.91 -12.57
CA ARG A 94 -2.34 2.64 -11.21
C ARG A 94 -3.63 1.82 -11.19
N SER A 95 -3.55 0.60 -10.71
CA SER A 95 -4.69 -0.30 -10.56
C SER A 95 -5.25 -0.29 -9.14
N MET A 96 -4.40 -0.36 -8.15
CA MET A 96 -4.82 -0.54 -6.77
C MET A 96 -3.93 0.21 -5.78
N VAL A 97 -4.52 0.63 -4.66
CA VAL A 97 -3.81 1.17 -3.48
C VAL A 97 -4.39 0.57 -2.22
N VAL A 98 -3.51 0.26 -1.27
CA VAL A 98 -3.87 -0.15 0.09
C VAL A 98 -3.54 0.99 1.05
N ASN A 99 -4.47 1.38 1.89
CA ASN A 99 -4.31 2.41 2.89
C ASN A 99 -4.63 1.86 4.28
N TRP A 100 -3.69 1.96 5.22
CA TRP A 100 -3.97 1.80 6.65
C TRP A 100 -4.47 3.12 7.21
N SER A 101 -5.70 3.15 7.70
CA SER A 101 -6.27 4.33 8.36
C SER A 101 -5.69 4.47 9.77
N LEU A 102 -5.12 5.62 10.05
CA LEU A 102 -4.62 6.01 11.38
C LEU A 102 -5.48 7.12 12.01
N GLY A 103 -6.57 7.48 11.35
CA GLY A 103 -7.55 8.47 11.79
C GLY A 103 -8.32 9.01 10.59
N ALA A 104 -9.61 9.20 10.78
CA ALA A 104 -10.48 9.79 9.78
C ALA A 104 -11.48 10.72 10.46
N GLY A 105 -11.69 11.88 9.86
CA GLY A 105 -12.71 12.78 10.34
C GLY A 105 -14.11 12.21 10.27
N PRO A 106 -15.06 12.73 11.05
CA PRO A 106 -16.41 12.19 11.09
C PRO A 106 -17.11 12.16 9.72
N ASP A 107 -16.78 13.10 8.84
CA ASP A 107 -17.36 13.17 7.48
C ASP A 107 -16.67 12.24 6.47
N ASP A 108 -15.53 11.67 6.84
CA ASP A 108 -14.72 10.78 5.99
C ASP A 108 -14.72 9.32 6.49
N ARG A 109 -15.67 8.97 7.34
CA ARG A 109 -15.88 7.61 7.84
C ARG A 109 -17.01 6.93 7.10
N ILE A 110 -16.86 5.63 6.95
CA ILE A 110 -17.88 4.76 6.40
C ILE A 110 -18.58 3.99 7.51
N ASP A 111 -19.86 3.80 7.37
CA ASP A 111 -20.64 2.92 8.25
C ASP A 111 -20.25 1.45 8.00
N GLU A 112 -20.25 0.62 9.06
CA GLU A 112 -19.88 -0.79 9.02
C GLU A 112 -20.64 -1.61 7.97
N SER A 113 -21.87 -1.20 7.65
CA SER A 113 -22.71 -1.87 6.65
C SER A 113 -22.15 -1.82 5.23
N VAL A 114 -21.14 -0.99 4.96
CA VAL A 114 -20.58 -0.78 3.62
C VAL A 114 -19.09 -1.17 3.56
N GLN A 115 -18.72 -2.26 4.22
CA GLN A 115 -17.33 -2.74 4.18
C GLN A 115 -16.97 -3.41 2.85
N ASP A 116 -17.95 -3.83 2.06
CA ASP A 116 -17.74 -4.39 0.73
C ASP A 116 -17.61 -3.30 -0.35
N TRP A 117 -17.32 -3.72 -1.57
CA TRP A 117 -17.05 -2.83 -2.68
C TRP A 117 -18.19 -1.84 -2.95
N ALA A 118 -17.87 -0.57 -2.90
CA ALA A 118 -18.79 0.51 -3.23
C ALA A 118 -18.11 1.53 -4.13
N THR A 119 -18.83 1.94 -5.18
CA THR A 119 -18.49 3.09 -6.00
C THR A 119 -19.23 4.29 -5.42
N THR A 120 -18.59 5.05 -4.58
CA THR A 120 -19.22 6.27 -4.07
C THR A 120 -18.28 7.44 -4.24
N GLY A 121 -18.85 8.59 -4.50
CA GLY A 121 -18.09 9.84 -4.59
C GLY A 121 -17.54 10.34 -3.25
N GLY A 122 -17.51 9.49 -2.21
CA GLY A 122 -16.98 9.82 -0.89
C GLY A 122 -15.47 9.64 -0.81
N ASN A 123 -14.80 10.54 -0.14
CA ASN A 123 -13.37 10.45 0.19
C ASN A 123 -13.16 9.71 1.51
N TRP A 124 -13.83 8.58 1.71
CA TRP A 124 -13.71 7.82 2.95
C TRP A 124 -12.27 7.40 3.24
N ARG A 125 -11.89 7.46 4.51
CA ARG A 125 -10.54 7.17 4.98
C ARG A 125 -10.51 6.20 6.15
N GLY A 126 -11.64 5.85 6.74
CA GLY A 126 -11.74 4.92 7.86
C GLY A 126 -13.17 4.47 8.11
N THR A 127 -13.34 3.57 9.07
CA THR A 127 -14.65 3.11 9.57
C THR A 127 -15.05 3.89 10.82
N ASN A 128 -16.33 3.84 11.18
CA ASN A 128 -16.85 4.56 12.36
C ASN A 128 -16.17 4.13 13.66
N ASP A 129 -15.78 2.86 13.79
CA ASP A 129 -15.16 2.31 14.98
C ASP A 129 -13.63 2.51 15.03
N SER A 130 -13.03 3.02 13.96
CA SER A 130 -11.59 3.25 13.90
C SER A 130 -11.14 4.29 14.92
N VAL A 131 -10.06 3.97 15.64
CA VAL A 131 -9.41 4.89 16.58
C VAL A 131 -8.86 6.13 15.89
N GLU A 132 -8.87 7.25 16.61
CA GLU A 132 -8.21 8.50 16.21
C GLU A 132 -6.74 8.51 16.68
N TRP A 133 -5.91 7.64 16.09
CA TRP A 133 -4.50 7.54 16.44
C TRP A 133 -3.78 8.90 16.30
N GLY A 134 -4.09 9.64 15.24
CA GLY A 134 -3.50 10.95 14.97
C GLY A 134 -3.83 12.03 16.00
N ALA A 135 -4.85 11.85 16.84
CA ALA A 135 -5.22 12.75 17.91
C ALA A 135 -4.42 12.52 19.20
N VAL A 136 -3.65 11.44 19.29
CA VAL A 136 -2.89 11.06 20.50
C VAL A 136 -1.47 11.57 20.39
N THR A 137 -1.12 12.55 21.20
CA THR A 137 0.24 13.12 21.22
C THR A 137 1.27 12.05 21.59
N GLY A 138 2.33 11.93 20.77
CA GLY A 138 3.38 10.95 20.99
C GLY A 138 3.03 9.53 20.61
N ALA A 139 1.89 9.31 19.95
CA ALA A 139 1.50 7.98 19.46
C ALA A 139 2.52 7.44 18.44
N THR A 140 2.76 6.12 18.50
CA THR A 140 3.65 5.41 17.59
C THR A 140 2.90 4.31 16.87
N PHE A 141 3.20 4.14 15.58
CA PHE A 141 2.66 3.07 14.75
C PHE A 141 3.78 2.48 13.91
N GLN A 142 3.89 1.15 13.93
CA GLN A 142 4.91 0.40 13.21
C GLN A 142 4.22 -0.77 12.50
N ILE A 143 4.63 -1.04 11.26
CA ILE A 143 4.14 -2.15 10.46
C ILE A 143 5.31 -2.84 9.77
N THR A 144 5.25 -4.17 9.63
CA THR A 144 6.24 -4.96 8.93
C THR A 144 5.65 -6.28 8.43
N GLY A 145 6.40 -7.00 7.59
CA GLY A 145 5.96 -8.29 7.06
C GLY A 145 4.64 -8.22 6.30
N VAL A 146 4.42 -7.14 5.54
CA VAL A 146 3.21 -6.98 4.75
C VAL A 146 3.25 -7.94 3.57
N GLN A 147 2.25 -8.81 3.47
CA GLN A 147 2.07 -9.76 2.39
C GLN A 147 0.66 -9.65 1.83
N MET A 148 0.56 -9.68 0.51
CA MET A 148 -0.71 -9.66 -0.22
C MET A 148 -0.80 -10.92 -1.06
N GLU A 149 -1.91 -11.66 -0.93
CA GLU A 149 -2.07 -12.98 -1.53
C GLU A 149 -3.45 -13.12 -2.14
N THR A 150 -3.50 -13.74 -3.31
CA THR A 150 -4.76 -14.18 -3.92
C THR A 150 -5.35 -15.33 -3.12
N GLY A 151 -6.59 -15.19 -2.69
CA GLY A 151 -7.31 -16.21 -1.92
C GLY A 151 -7.78 -15.72 -0.56
N PRO A 152 -8.57 -16.54 0.16
CA PRO A 152 -9.23 -16.13 1.40
C PRO A 152 -8.41 -16.37 2.68
N VAL A 153 -7.20 -16.91 2.58
CA VAL A 153 -6.39 -17.33 3.73
C VAL A 153 -4.96 -16.79 3.59
N ALA A 154 -4.44 -16.20 4.66
CA ALA A 154 -3.04 -15.81 4.72
C ALA A 154 -2.14 -17.03 4.93
N THR A 155 -1.04 -17.08 4.19
CA THR A 155 0.01 -18.08 4.36
C THR A 155 1.18 -17.53 5.19
N GLU A 156 2.19 -18.33 5.43
CA GLU A 156 3.42 -17.85 6.05
C GLU A 156 4.11 -16.81 5.19
N PHE A 157 4.76 -15.83 5.84
CA PHE A 157 5.44 -14.76 5.13
C PHE A 157 6.53 -15.30 4.18
N ALA A 158 6.40 -14.99 2.89
CA ALA A 158 7.35 -15.40 1.86
C ALA A 158 8.60 -14.52 1.92
N TYR A 159 9.62 -15.00 2.60
CA TYR A 159 10.91 -14.32 2.67
C TYR A 159 11.63 -14.38 1.32
N ARG A 160 12.13 -13.22 0.91
CA ARG A 160 13.04 -13.11 -0.25
C ARG A 160 14.44 -12.77 0.22
N SER A 161 15.42 -13.13 -0.58
CA SER A 161 16.80 -12.72 -0.32
C SER A 161 16.95 -11.20 -0.50
N TYR A 162 17.85 -10.58 0.26
CA TYR A 162 18.12 -9.15 0.13
C TYR A 162 18.46 -8.71 -1.32
N PRO A 163 19.28 -9.46 -2.10
CA PRO A 163 19.55 -9.11 -3.50
C PRO A 163 18.30 -9.10 -4.39
N GLU A 164 17.38 -10.04 -4.17
CA GLU A 164 16.10 -10.08 -4.91
C GLU A 164 15.23 -8.87 -4.59
N GLU A 165 15.08 -8.53 -3.30
CA GLU A 165 14.32 -7.34 -2.89
C GLU A 165 14.94 -6.07 -3.49
N VAL A 166 16.26 -5.93 -3.46
CA VAL A 166 16.95 -4.79 -4.07
C VAL A 166 16.68 -4.71 -5.57
N ALA A 167 16.73 -5.83 -6.27
CA ALA A 167 16.48 -5.86 -7.72
C ALA A 167 15.03 -5.45 -8.06
N LEU A 168 14.04 -5.91 -7.29
CA LEU A 168 12.65 -5.51 -7.44
C LEU A 168 12.44 -4.02 -7.15
N CYS A 169 13.05 -3.50 -6.08
CA CYS A 169 12.97 -2.08 -5.74
C CYS A 169 13.61 -1.17 -6.79
N GLN A 170 14.67 -1.62 -7.46
CA GLN A 170 15.37 -0.87 -8.50
C GLN A 170 14.53 -0.58 -9.74
N ARG A 171 13.43 -1.31 -9.95
CA ARG A 171 12.46 -0.99 -11.00
C ARG A 171 11.80 0.37 -10.76
N TYR A 172 11.56 0.73 -9.51
CA TYR A 172 10.83 1.94 -9.10
C TYR A 172 11.73 3.02 -8.52
N PHE A 173 12.89 2.63 -8.05
CA PHE A 173 13.84 3.55 -7.43
C PHE A 173 15.28 3.17 -7.78
N CYS A 174 15.95 4.03 -8.50
CA CYS A 174 17.38 3.92 -8.73
C CYS A 174 18.09 5.26 -8.48
N LYS A 175 19.35 5.17 -8.09
CA LYS A 175 20.23 6.33 -7.89
C LYS A 175 21.46 6.20 -8.77
N SER A 176 22.05 7.34 -9.13
CA SER A 176 23.31 7.37 -9.89
C SER A 176 24.54 6.94 -9.06
N TYR A 177 24.38 6.72 -7.77
CA TYR A 177 25.44 6.34 -6.82
C TYR A 177 25.01 5.17 -5.93
N ALA A 178 25.89 4.66 -5.06
CA ALA A 178 25.63 3.47 -4.23
C ALA A 178 24.35 3.59 -3.41
N ILE A 179 23.56 2.51 -3.36
CA ILE A 179 22.24 2.50 -2.71
C ILE A 179 22.31 2.79 -1.21
N SER A 180 23.41 2.39 -0.56
CA SER A 180 23.69 2.61 0.86
C SER A 180 24.04 4.06 1.21
N THR A 181 24.31 4.90 0.20
CA THR A 181 24.67 6.30 0.43
C THR A 181 23.42 7.16 0.55
N GLY A 182 23.29 7.95 1.62
CA GLY A 182 22.16 8.87 1.83
C GLY A 182 22.05 9.93 0.71
N PRO A 183 20.82 10.32 0.31
CA PRO A 183 20.62 11.43 -0.61
C PRO A 183 21.28 12.72 -0.09
N GLY A 184 21.88 13.49 -1.00
CA GLY A 184 22.58 14.75 -0.64
C GLY A 184 24.00 14.56 -0.11
N THR A 185 24.51 13.34 0.03
CA THR A 185 25.90 13.08 0.40
C THR A 185 26.80 13.44 -0.77
N ASN A 186 27.83 14.26 -0.54
CA ASN A 186 28.85 14.57 -1.56
C ASN A 186 29.81 13.38 -1.69
N THR A 187 29.57 12.49 -2.65
CA THR A 187 30.34 11.28 -2.86
C THR A 187 30.23 10.79 -4.31
N ASN A 188 31.30 10.21 -4.81
CA ASN A 188 31.32 9.49 -6.08
C ASN A 188 31.22 7.96 -5.90
N ALA A 189 31.03 7.47 -4.66
CA ALA A 189 30.96 6.05 -4.38
C ALA A 189 29.76 5.41 -5.08
N GLY A 190 30.03 4.46 -5.98
CA GLY A 190 29.02 3.77 -6.77
C GLY A 190 28.39 4.60 -7.88
N LEU A 191 29.01 5.72 -8.26
CA LEU A 191 28.53 6.56 -9.36
C LEU A 191 28.41 5.74 -10.66
N ARG A 192 27.21 5.72 -11.23
CA ARG A 192 26.97 5.15 -12.57
C ARG A 192 27.08 6.25 -13.60
N ILE A 193 28.15 6.24 -14.36
CA ILE A 193 28.34 7.15 -15.50
C ILE A 193 27.58 6.54 -16.68
N GLY A 194 26.53 7.20 -17.12
CA GLY A 194 25.81 6.86 -18.34
C GLY A 194 26.74 7.20 -19.52
N ARG A 195 27.13 6.20 -20.30
CA ARG A 195 27.87 6.46 -21.58
C ARG A 195 26.82 6.69 -22.64
N ASN A 196 26.69 7.92 -23.09
CA ASN A 196 25.99 8.23 -24.32
C ASN A 196 26.96 7.98 -25.50
N PHE A 197 26.53 7.14 -26.42
CA PHE A 197 27.21 7.05 -27.73
C PHE A 197 26.57 8.08 -28.65
N ASP A 198 27.36 9.06 -29.06
CA ASP A 198 27.03 9.89 -30.22
C ASP A 198 26.93 8.96 -31.45
N PRO A 199 25.96 9.17 -32.36
CA PRO A 199 25.89 8.44 -33.63
C PRO A 199 27.16 8.44 -34.43
N ASN A 200 28.06 9.38 -34.20
CA ASN A 200 29.38 9.50 -34.82
C ASN A 200 30.52 8.83 -34.03
N GLY A 201 30.23 8.06 -32.98
CA GLY A 201 31.20 7.27 -32.23
C GLY A 201 32.05 8.05 -31.23
N ALA A 202 31.77 9.31 -30.97
CA ALA A 202 32.44 10.07 -29.93
C ALA A 202 31.90 9.72 -28.56
N ARG A 203 32.74 9.49 -27.55
CA ARG A 203 32.37 9.25 -26.18
C ARG A 203 32.25 10.58 -25.45
N SER A 204 31.08 10.92 -24.95
CA SER A 204 30.90 11.97 -23.94
C SER A 204 30.60 11.35 -22.58
N ASP A 205 31.50 11.53 -21.65
CA ASP A 205 31.21 11.22 -20.23
C ASP A 205 30.36 12.38 -19.69
N VAL A 206 29.10 12.11 -19.37
CA VAL A 206 28.24 13.08 -18.70
C VAL A 206 28.39 12.81 -17.19
N PRO A 207 28.72 13.84 -16.38
CA PRO A 207 28.86 13.69 -14.93
C PRO A 207 27.55 13.40 -14.23
#